data_a7fffed3ff4a23306ec9cefb6b84afe3
#
_entry.id   a7fffed3ff4a23306ec9cefb6b84afe3
#
_cell.length_a   1.000
_cell.length_b   1.000
_cell.length_c   1.000
_cell.angle_alpha   90.00
_cell.angle_beta   90.00
_cell.angle_gamma   90.00
#
_symmetry.space_group_name_H-M   'P 1'
#
loop_
_entity.id
_entity.type
_entity.pdbx_description
1 polymer ?
#
loop_
_entity_poly.entity_id
_entity_poly.type
_entity_poly.pdbx_seq_one_letter_code
_entity_poly.pdbx_strand_id
1 'polypeptide(L)'
;MFALSSYLNLLSRHRQILGLGVVLTMASSFGQTYFIGVIGPHIQASLSLSHTEWGTIYMAGTLLSALMLPWTGAQIDRFSLTRYTLPTLLLLVLACAVMATATSSLMLLVAIFLLRHSGQGLMNHIAITTIARRFHAQRGRAIAITTLGMVLGEAALPVIAVGTLAIIGWRGTYVSAAILLTIVVFPTVAWLLQSVVKTPVGDTLPTPTADTATASNATLPGWTRRQVLRDVTFYLLLPGVLAPSIIVTAMFFHHLNLADAKGWSHTWITGNYIFYAATAIATSLVAGPLIDRLGAVRLTPFMLAPLAAALMMAALFNAPWVATAYLVLAGVSSGISQLSVSALWPELYGVTHLGAVRSLAAALGVFGSALGPPIVGILIDQGFTMEHIYTLFALYCLVGTALIISALRYRCGTLQEPSTR
;
A
#
# COMPACT_ATOMS: atom_id res chain seq x y z
N MET A 1 -0.36 24.13 -16.07
CA MET A 1 -1.76 24.35 -16.50
C MET A 1 -2.28 23.23 -17.40
N PHE A 2 -1.59 22.81 -18.45
CA PHE A 2 -2.01 21.73 -19.38
C PHE A 2 -2.25 20.35 -18.76
N ALA A 3 -1.54 19.99 -17.69
CA ALA A 3 -1.72 18.70 -17.02
C ALA A 3 -3.07 18.60 -16.30
N LEU A 4 -3.46 19.62 -15.53
CA LEU A 4 -4.69 19.61 -14.74
C LEU A 4 -5.95 19.57 -15.62
N SER A 5 -5.97 20.36 -16.71
CA SER A 5 -7.07 20.34 -17.68
C SER A 5 -7.28 18.96 -18.30
N SER A 6 -6.20 18.22 -18.54
CA SER A 6 -6.26 16.86 -19.08
C SER A 6 -6.88 15.86 -18.10
N TYR A 7 -6.60 15.97 -16.78
CA TYR A 7 -7.23 15.16 -15.74
C TYR A 7 -8.72 15.49 -15.58
N LEU A 8 -9.08 16.78 -15.58
CA LEU A 8 -10.46 17.23 -15.49
C LEU A 8 -11.29 16.79 -16.70
N ASN A 9 -10.74 16.87 -17.90
CA ASN A 9 -11.38 16.37 -19.12
C ASN A 9 -11.59 14.85 -19.09
N LEU A 10 -10.61 14.09 -18.59
CA LEU A 10 -10.75 12.65 -18.45
C LEU A 10 -11.84 12.30 -17.44
N LEU A 11 -11.85 12.98 -16.29
CA LEU A 11 -12.85 12.79 -15.24
C LEU A 11 -14.27 13.14 -15.72
N SER A 12 -14.46 14.27 -16.40
CA SER A 12 -15.76 14.68 -16.90
C SER A 12 -16.32 13.72 -17.96
N ARG A 13 -15.45 13.25 -18.87
CA ARG A 13 -15.83 12.35 -19.97
C ARG A 13 -16.13 10.93 -19.50
N HIS A 14 -15.45 10.45 -18.44
CA HIS A 14 -15.55 9.07 -17.96
C HIS A 14 -15.93 8.99 -16.46
N ARG A 15 -16.75 9.94 -15.99
CA ARG A 15 -17.11 10.12 -14.58
C ARG A 15 -17.63 8.85 -13.89
N GLN A 16 -18.39 8.03 -14.59
CA GLN A 16 -19.01 6.85 -13.99
C GLN A 16 -18.00 5.73 -13.66
N ILE A 17 -17.15 5.39 -14.63
CA ILE A 17 -16.16 4.33 -14.42
C ILE A 17 -15.01 4.79 -13.50
N LEU A 18 -14.57 6.05 -13.62
CA LEU A 18 -13.58 6.62 -12.70
C LEU A 18 -14.16 6.78 -11.30
N GLY A 19 -15.43 7.20 -11.18
CA GLY A 19 -16.16 7.25 -9.92
C GLY A 19 -16.30 5.87 -9.28
N LEU A 20 -16.60 4.83 -10.06
CA LEU A 20 -16.58 3.45 -9.58
C LEU A 20 -15.21 3.09 -9.00
N GLY A 21 -14.13 3.39 -9.72
CA GLY A 21 -12.77 3.13 -9.25
C GLY A 21 -12.47 3.85 -7.93
N VAL A 22 -12.81 5.14 -7.81
CA VAL A 22 -12.63 5.93 -6.58
C VAL A 22 -13.42 5.35 -5.40
N VAL A 23 -14.70 4.99 -5.61
CA VAL A 23 -15.54 4.41 -4.55
C VAL A 23 -15.01 3.06 -4.09
N LEU A 24 -14.54 2.21 -5.02
CA LEU A 24 -13.98 0.91 -4.66
C LEU A 24 -12.65 1.03 -3.90
N THR A 25 -11.75 1.94 -4.31
CA THR A 25 -10.50 2.17 -3.59
C THR A 25 -10.73 2.85 -2.24
N MET A 26 -11.74 3.71 -2.12
CA MET A 26 -12.17 4.26 -0.83
C MET A 26 -12.76 3.18 0.07
N ALA A 27 -13.60 2.28 -0.45
CA ALA A 27 -14.12 1.14 0.32
C ALA A 27 -13.01 0.17 0.75
N SER A 28 -11.93 0.03 -0.03
CA SER A 28 -10.77 -0.78 0.35
C SER A 28 -10.12 -0.32 1.64
N SER A 29 -10.31 0.94 2.02
CA SER A 29 -9.71 1.58 3.20
C SER A 29 -10.14 0.95 4.52
N PHE A 30 -11.30 0.34 4.60
CA PHE A 30 -11.75 -0.41 5.79
C PHE A 30 -10.92 -1.68 6.06
N GLY A 31 -10.21 -2.20 5.07
CA GLY A 31 -9.27 -3.30 5.21
C GLY A 31 -7.80 -2.86 5.33
N GLN A 32 -7.51 -1.57 5.35
CA GLN A 32 -6.15 -1.05 5.39
C GLN A 32 -5.60 -0.93 6.82
N THR A 33 -4.28 -0.97 6.94
CA THR A 33 -3.57 -0.94 8.22
C THR A 33 -3.88 0.30 9.03
N TYR A 34 -3.97 1.46 8.40
CA TYR A 34 -4.24 2.73 9.09
C TYR A 34 -5.62 2.78 9.76
N PHE A 35 -6.63 2.08 9.23
CA PHE A 35 -7.94 1.97 9.87
C PHE A 35 -7.93 0.94 11.01
N ILE A 36 -7.38 -0.26 10.75
CA ILE A 36 -7.31 -1.36 11.72
C ILE A 36 -6.42 -0.96 12.91
N GLY A 37 -5.28 -0.30 12.64
CA GLY A 37 -4.30 0.09 13.67
C GLY A 37 -4.85 1.11 14.67
N VAL A 38 -5.60 2.10 14.19
CA VAL A 38 -6.24 3.11 15.07
C VAL A 38 -7.23 2.48 16.06
N ILE A 39 -7.89 1.38 15.69
CA ILE A 39 -8.84 0.69 16.56
C ILE A 39 -8.12 -0.33 17.47
N GLY A 40 -6.89 -0.72 17.11
CA GLY A 40 -6.11 -1.77 17.75
C GLY A 40 -6.01 -1.71 19.29
N PRO A 41 -5.61 -0.59 19.90
CA PRO A 41 -5.50 -0.50 21.37
C PRO A 41 -6.80 -0.85 22.11
N HIS A 42 -7.95 -0.47 21.57
CA HIS A 42 -9.26 -0.77 22.15
C HIS A 42 -9.62 -2.27 22.03
N ILE A 43 -9.22 -2.91 20.92
CA ILE A 43 -9.38 -4.36 20.74
C ILE A 43 -8.49 -5.11 21.72
N GLN A 44 -7.22 -4.72 21.84
CA GLN A 44 -6.26 -5.30 22.78
C GLN A 44 -6.76 -5.22 24.23
N ALA A 45 -7.17 -4.03 24.67
CA ALA A 45 -7.70 -3.84 26.01
C ALA A 45 -8.96 -4.68 26.28
N SER A 46 -9.87 -4.75 25.29
CA SER A 46 -11.14 -5.50 25.42
C SER A 46 -10.97 -7.03 25.49
N LEU A 47 -9.91 -7.57 24.88
CA LEU A 47 -9.65 -9.00 24.78
C LEU A 47 -8.38 -9.43 25.54
N SER A 48 -7.79 -8.51 26.32
CA SER A 48 -6.59 -8.72 27.12
C SER A 48 -5.41 -9.29 26.31
N LEU A 49 -5.22 -8.79 25.08
CA LEU A 49 -4.15 -9.22 24.19
C LEU A 49 -2.87 -8.42 24.44
N SER A 50 -1.73 -9.09 24.43
CA SER A 50 -0.43 -8.45 24.35
C SER A 50 -0.22 -7.78 22.97
N HIS A 51 0.77 -6.90 22.87
CA HIS A 51 1.12 -6.28 21.60
C HIS A 51 1.64 -7.31 20.59
N THR A 52 2.37 -8.31 21.06
CA THR A 52 2.86 -9.44 20.26
C THR A 52 1.70 -10.26 19.70
N GLU A 53 0.72 -10.63 20.53
CA GLU A 53 -0.45 -11.41 20.09
C GLU A 53 -1.26 -10.66 19.03
N TRP A 54 -1.55 -9.39 19.28
CA TRP A 54 -2.28 -8.55 18.32
C TRP A 54 -1.54 -8.41 16.99
N GLY A 55 -0.24 -8.12 17.01
CA GLY A 55 0.60 -8.05 15.83
C GLY A 55 0.68 -9.38 15.08
N THR A 56 0.75 -10.51 15.79
CA THR A 56 0.79 -11.86 15.22
C THR A 56 -0.54 -12.25 14.56
N ILE A 57 -1.67 -11.93 15.19
CA ILE A 57 -3.01 -12.13 14.59
C ILE A 57 -3.12 -11.33 13.28
N TYR A 58 -2.69 -10.05 13.29
CA TYR A 58 -2.68 -9.23 12.10
C TYR A 58 -1.78 -9.80 10.99
N MET A 59 -0.57 -10.24 11.34
CA MET A 59 0.36 -10.87 10.41
C MET A 59 -0.25 -12.13 9.79
N ALA A 60 -0.78 -13.03 10.60
CA ALA A 60 -1.37 -14.28 10.13
C ALA A 60 -2.56 -14.03 9.18
N GLY A 61 -3.49 -13.13 9.55
CA GLY A 61 -4.62 -12.77 8.70
C GLY A 61 -4.19 -12.12 7.37
N THR A 62 -3.15 -11.26 7.42
CA THR A 62 -2.59 -10.62 6.22
C THR A 62 -1.92 -11.63 5.29
N LEU A 63 -1.12 -12.55 5.83
CA LEU A 63 -0.47 -13.61 5.03
C LEU A 63 -1.47 -14.58 4.43
N LEU A 64 -2.49 -15.00 5.18
CA LEU A 64 -3.58 -15.82 4.64
C LEU A 64 -4.30 -15.12 3.47
N SER A 65 -4.58 -13.82 3.61
CA SER A 65 -5.14 -13.02 2.53
C SER A 65 -4.24 -12.99 1.30
N ALA A 66 -2.95 -12.76 1.50
CA ALA A 66 -1.97 -12.73 0.40
C ALA A 66 -1.83 -14.08 -0.31
N LEU A 67 -1.90 -15.18 0.43
CA LEU A 67 -1.88 -16.52 -0.12
C LEU A 67 -3.13 -16.81 -0.98
N MET A 68 -4.30 -16.38 -0.55
CA MET A 68 -5.56 -16.62 -1.29
C MET A 68 -5.77 -15.70 -2.48
N LEU A 69 -5.16 -14.51 -2.47
CA LEU A 69 -5.39 -13.47 -3.49
C LEU A 69 -5.10 -13.93 -4.94
N PRO A 70 -4.07 -14.74 -5.26
CA PRO A 70 -3.82 -15.19 -6.62
C PRO A 70 -4.98 -16.00 -7.23
N TRP A 71 -5.64 -16.82 -6.42
CA TRP A 71 -6.79 -17.65 -6.89
C TRP A 71 -8.08 -16.85 -6.93
N THR A 72 -8.37 -16.11 -5.89
CA THR A 72 -9.59 -15.31 -5.81
C THR A 72 -9.54 -14.11 -6.75
N GLY A 73 -8.42 -13.40 -6.84
CA GLY A 73 -8.22 -12.26 -7.74
C GLY A 73 -8.35 -12.65 -9.21
N ALA A 74 -7.89 -13.85 -9.60
CA ALA A 74 -8.03 -14.36 -10.97
C ALA A 74 -9.51 -14.59 -11.39
N GLN A 75 -10.45 -14.67 -10.44
CA GLN A 75 -11.87 -14.83 -10.78
C GLN A 75 -12.46 -13.60 -11.48
N ILE A 76 -11.83 -12.43 -11.42
CA ILE A 76 -12.22 -11.25 -12.19
C ILE A 76 -12.20 -11.48 -13.71
N ASP A 77 -11.46 -12.50 -14.18
CA ASP A 77 -11.39 -12.90 -15.59
C ASP A 77 -12.53 -13.83 -16.00
N ARG A 78 -13.14 -14.53 -15.02
CA ARG A 78 -14.18 -15.54 -15.26
C ARG A 78 -15.59 -15.02 -15.05
N PHE A 79 -15.76 -14.05 -14.15
CA PHE A 79 -17.07 -13.50 -13.82
C PHE A 79 -17.26 -12.10 -14.42
N SER A 80 -18.51 -11.72 -14.68
CA SER A 80 -18.81 -10.33 -15.03
C SER A 80 -18.45 -9.40 -13.86
N LEU A 81 -18.07 -8.16 -14.20
CA LEU A 81 -17.65 -7.16 -13.21
C LEU A 81 -18.67 -7.05 -12.06
N THR A 82 -19.97 -7.03 -12.36
CA THR A 82 -21.03 -6.94 -11.33
C THR A 82 -21.06 -8.18 -10.44
N ARG A 83 -21.02 -9.39 -11.06
CA ARG A 83 -21.06 -10.66 -10.32
C ARG A 83 -19.83 -10.89 -9.46
N TYR A 84 -18.74 -10.20 -9.71
CA TYR A 84 -17.53 -10.29 -8.91
C TYR A 84 -17.45 -9.19 -7.85
N THR A 85 -17.83 -7.95 -8.20
CA THR A 85 -17.71 -6.78 -7.29
C THR A 85 -18.72 -6.83 -6.14
N LEU A 86 -20.01 -7.13 -6.42
CA LEU A 86 -21.03 -7.07 -5.37
C LEU A 86 -20.84 -8.13 -4.27
N PRO A 87 -20.53 -9.42 -4.56
CA PRO A 87 -20.18 -10.39 -3.52
C PRO A 87 -18.92 -10.01 -2.74
N THR A 88 -17.90 -9.40 -3.40
CA THR A 88 -16.71 -8.94 -2.70
C THR A 88 -17.03 -7.79 -1.73
N LEU A 89 -17.91 -6.88 -2.13
CA LEU A 89 -18.36 -5.80 -1.23
C LEU A 89 -19.20 -6.36 -0.07
N LEU A 90 -20.06 -7.34 -0.32
CA LEU A 90 -20.81 -8.03 0.73
C LEU A 90 -19.87 -8.76 1.70
N LEU A 91 -18.79 -9.36 1.19
CA LEU A 91 -17.76 -9.98 2.01
C LEU A 91 -17.07 -8.94 2.91
N LEU A 92 -16.84 -7.70 2.43
CA LEU A 92 -16.30 -6.62 3.25
C LEU A 92 -17.28 -6.17 4.35
N VAL A 93 -18.57 -6.09 4.04
CA VAL A 93 -19.62 -5.84 5.05
C VAL A 93 -19.61 -6.93 6.12
N LEU A 94 -19.58 -8.19 5.69
CA LEU A 94 -19.49 -9.35 6.59
C LEU A 94 -18.23 -9.31 7.44
N ALA A 95 -17.08 -8.90 6.86
CA ALA A 95 -15.82 -8.74 7.58
C ALA A 95 -15.93 -7.72 8.72
N CYS A 96 -16.57 -6.57 8.47
CA CYS A 96 -16.86 -5.58 9.51
C CYS A 96 -17.81 -6.14 10.59
N ALA A 97 -18.83 -6.89 10.22
CA ALA A 97 -19.76 -7.52 11.15
C ALA A 97 -19.07 -8.59 12.03
N VAL A 98 -18.24 -9.45 11.43
CA VAL A 98 -17.45 -10.46 12.17
C VAL A 98 -16.47 -9.77 13.13
N MET A 99 -15.83 -8.68 12.70
CA MET A 99 -14.95 -7.91 13.58
C MET A 99 -15.72 -7.31 14.75
N ALA A 100 -16.89 -6.71 14.52
CA ALA A 100 -17.72 -6.13 15.58
C ALA A 100 -18.16 -7.14 16.65
N THR A 101 -18.34 -8.40 16.27
CA THR A 101 -18.79 -9.49 17.15
C THR A 101 -17.65 -10.32 17.72
N ALA A 102 -16.39 -9.98 17.40
CA ALA A 102 -15.23 -10.78 17.82
C ALA A 102 -15.07 -10.81 19.34
N THR A 103 -14.96 -12.03 19.90
CA THR A 103 -14.80 -12.32 21.33
C THR A 103 -13.60 -13.19 21.64
N SER A 104 -12.87 -13.66 20.62
CA SER A 104 -11.70 -14.51 20.77
C SER A 104 -10.63 -14.17 19.72
N SER A 105 -9.38 -14.57 20.00
CA SER A 105 -8.25 -14.41 19.07
C SER A 105 -8.50 -15.10 17.72
N LEU A 106 -9.18 -16.24 17.70
CA LEU A 106 -9.53 -16.94 16.47
C LEU A 106 -10.55 -16.15 15.63
N MET A 107 -11.59 -15.58 16.27
CA MET A 107 -12.53 -14.69 15.57
C MET A 107 -11.84 -13.44 15.03
N LEU A 108 -10.89 -12.85 15.78
CA LEU A 108 -10.08 -11.74 15.30
C LEU A 108 -9.24 -12.13 14.09
N LEU A 109 -8.60 -13.30 14.11
CA LEU A 109 -7.84 -13.80 12.97
C LEU A 109 -8.71 -13.90 11.71
N VAL A 110 -9.90 -14.49 11.84
CA VAL A 110 -10.88 -14.59 10.73
C VAL A 110 -11.33 -13.21 10.27
N ALA A 111 -11.65 -12.30 11.19
CA ALA A 111 -12.06 -10.95 10.88
C ALA A 111 -10.96 -10.15 10.16
N ILE A 112 -9.72 -10.20 10.65
CA ILE A 112 -8.55 -9.56 10.01
C ILE A 112 -8.32 -10.16 8.62
N PHE A 113 -8.34 -11.50 8.50
CA PHE A 113 -8.24 -12.16 7.20
C PHE A 113 -9.30 -11.65 6.23
N LEU A 114 -10.58 -11.61 6.63
CA LEU A 114 -11.68 -11.15 5.77
C LEU A 114 -11.53 -9.67 5.40
N LEU A 115 -11.20 -8.79 6.35
CA LEU A 115 -10.95 -7.35 6.11
C LEU A 115 -9.79 -7.14 5.14
N ARG A 116 -8.67 -7.83 5.37
CA ARG A 116 -7.48 -7.72 4.51
C ARG A 116 -7.76 -8.28 3.12
N HIS A 117 -8.47 -9.40 3.04
CA HIS A 117 -8.77 -10.06 1.77
C HIS A 117 -9.79 -9.29 0.93
N SER A 118 -10.95 -8.97 1.50
CA SER A 118 -12.00 -8.24 0.77
C SER A 118 -11.67 -6.77 0.56
N GLY A 119 -11.18 -6.07 1.60
CA GLY A 119 -10.88 -4.64 1.54
C GLY A 119 -9.57 -4.36 0.81
N GLN A 120 -8.43 -4.58 1.44
CA GLN A 120 -7.12 -4.25 0.86
C GLN A 120 -6.83 -5.05 -0.41
N GLY A 121 -7.14 -6.35 -0.43
CA GLY A 121 -6.85 -7.22 -1.57
C GLY A 121 -7.82 -7.00 -2.72
N LEU A 122 -9.03 -7.55 -2.60
CA LEU A 122 -9.97 -7.66 -3.72
C LEU A 122 -10.56 -6.33 -4.19
N MET A 123 -11.01 -5.43 -3.28
CA MET A 123 -11.58 -4.14 -3.69
C MET A 123 -10.60 -3.30 -4.47
N ASN A 124 -9.36 -3.19 -3.99
CA ASN A 124 -8.30 -2.47 -4.69
C ASN A 124 -7.94 -3.16 -6.02
N HIS A 125 -7.86 -4.51 -6.03
CA HIS A 125 -7.60 -5.28 -7.24
C HIS A 125 -8.68 -5.06 -8.31
N ILE A 126 -9.96 -5.10 -7.94
CA ILE A 126 -11.09 -4.84 -8.86
C ILE A 126 -10.99 -3.45 -9.45
N ALA A 127 -10.78 -2.43 -8.62
CA ALA A 127 -10.67 -1.05 -9.06
C ALA A 127 -9.56 -0.86 -10.10
N ILE A 128 -8.34 -1.23 -9.75
CA ILE A 128 -7.16 -1.03 -10.60
C ILE A 128 -7.24 -1.86 -11.89
N THR A 129 -7.67 -3.13 -11.78
CA THR A 129 -7.79 -4.01 -12.96
C THR A 129 -8.85 -3.53 -13.93
N THR A 130 -10.01 -3.12 -13.45
CA THR A 130 -11.10 -2.60 -14.28
C THR A 130 -10.66 -1.34 -15.04
N ILE A 131 -10.03 -0.40 -14.35
CA ILE A 131 -9.52 0.84 -14.96
C ILE A 131 -8.39 0.54 -15.95
N ALA A 132 -7.47 -0.34 -15.59
CA ALA A 132 -6.35 -0.70 -16.45
C ALA A 132 -6.78 -1.37 -17.77
N ARG A 133 -7.89 -2.12 -17.76
CA ARG A 133 -8.48 -2.75 -18.94
C ARG A 133 -9.27 -1.79 -19.81
N ARG A 134 -9.86 -0.77 -19.20
CA ARG A 134 -10.72 0.19 -19.92
C ARG A 134 -9.93 1.32 -20.59
N PHE A 135 -8.80 1.71 -20.00
CA PHE A 135 -7.99 2.83 -20.46
C PHE A 135 -6.61 2.35 -20.93
N HIS A 136 -6.38 2.31 -22.26
CA HIS A 136 -5.07 1.95 -22.81
C HIS A 136 -4.14 3.16 -22.93
N ALA A 137 -4.54 4.18 -23.68
CA ALA A 137 -3.72 5.37 -23.94
C ALA A 137 -3.56 6.31 -22.73
N GLN A 138 -4.53 6.32 -21.79
CA GLN A 138 -4.54 7.21 -20.63
C GLN A 138 -4.54 6.45 -19.31
N ARG A 139 -4.04 5.20 -19.34
CA ARG A 139 -4.06 4.25 -18.22
C ARG A 139 -3.47 4.82 -16.92
N GLY A 140 -2.31 5.47 -17.03
CA GLY A 140 -1.65 6.06 -15.85
C GLY A 140 -2.49 7.14 -15.17
N ARG A 141 -3.09 8.05 -15.96
CA ARG A 141 -3.97 9.11 -15.43
C ARG A 141 -5.25 8.56 -14.84
N ALA A 142 -5.87 7.58 -15.48
CA ALA A 142 -7.08 6.94 -14.97
C ALA A 142 -6.84 6.20 -13.66
N ILE A 143 -5.72 5.48 -13.53
CA ILE A 143 -5.31 4.83 -12.28
C ILE A 143 -5.01 5.88 -11.20
N ALA A 144 -4.33 6.98 -11.52
CA ALA A 144 -4.05 8.05 -10.57
C ALA A 144 -5.33 8.69 -10.01
N ILE A 145 -6.36 8.92 -10.84
CA ILE A 145 -7.68 9.39 -10.36
C ILE A 145 -8.31 8.33 -9.45
N THR A 146 -8.28 7.06 -9.85
CA THR A 146 -8.88 5.95 -9.10
C THR A 146 -8.26 5.82 -7.71
N THR A 147 -6.95 5.95 -7.58
CA THR A 147 -6.25 5.83 -6.29
C THR A 147 -6.53 6.99 -5.33
N LEU A 148 -7.10 8.10 -5.79
CA LEU A 148 -7.55 9.19 -4.90
C LEU A 148 -8.57 8.71 -3.85
N GLY A 149 -9.39 7.70 -4.16
CA GLY A 149 -10.31 7.11 -3.19
C GLY A 149 -9.59 6.52 -1.97
N MET A 150 -8.47 5.82 -2.19
CA MET A 150 -7.66 5.29 -1.08
C MET A 150 -7.02 6.42 -0.27
N VAL A 151 -6.53 7.46 -0.93
CA VAL A 151 -5.94 8.65 -0.27
C VAL A 151 -6.98 9.39 0.58
N LEU A 152 -8.20 9.55 0.06
CA LEU A 152 -9.31 10.14 0.83
C LEU A 152 -9.68 9.28 2.03
N GLY A 153 -9.71 7.95 1.86
CA GLY A 153 -9.93 7.00 2.94
C GLY A 153 -8.84 7.08 4.01
N GLU A 154 -7.57 7.14 3.61
CA GLU A 154 -6.41 7.27 4.51
C GLU A 154 -6.44 8.59 5.31
N ALA A 155 -6.84 9.67 4.66
CA ALA A 155 -6.95 10.97 5.32
C ALA A 155 -8.16 11.09 6.25
N ALA A 156 -9.31 10.52 5.91
CA ALA A 156 -10.57 10.75 6.61
C ALA A 156 -10.92 9.63 7.62
N LEU A 157 -10.77 8.35 7.24
CA LEU A 157 -11.26 7.25 8.09
C LEU A 157 -10.58 7.15 9.45
N PRO A 158 -9.28 7.38 9.62
CA PRO A 158 -8.65 7.35 10.94
C PRO A 158 -9.23 8.40 11.91
N VAL A 159 -9.46 9.62 11.44
CA VAL A 159 -10.08 10.70 12.25
C VAL A 159 -11.52 10.33 12.60
N ILE A 160 -12.30 9.84 11.64
CA ILE A 160 -13.67 9.37 11.86
C ILE A 160 -13.68 8.21 12.85
N ALA A 161 -12.73 7.27 12.73
CA ALA A 161 -12.60 6.13 13.65
C ALA A 161 -12.34 6.60 15.08
N VAL A 162 -11.42 7.54 15.31
CA VAL A 162 -11.16 8.10 16.64
C VAL A 162 -12.43 8.75 17.21
N GLY A 163 -13.17 9.53 16.41
CA GLY A 163 -14.43 10.15 16.84
C GLY A 163 -15.51 9.11 17.20
N THR A 164 -15.69 8.08 16.38
CA THR A 164 -16.68 7.02 16.65
C THR A 164 -16.26 6.12 17.82
N LEU A 165 -14.97 5.83 17.98
CA LEU A 165 -14.43 5.09 19.14
C LEU A 165 -14.80 5.77 20.46
N ALA A 166 -14.70 7.10 20.53
CA ALA A 166 -15.01 7.86 21.73
C ALA A 166 -16.50 7.81 22.11
N ILE A 167 -17.42 7.64 21.15
CA ILE A 167 -18.88 7.69 21.35
C ILE A 167 -19.49 6.30 21.49
N ILE A 168 -19.15 5.37 20.62
CA ILE A 168 -19.79 4.05 20.48
C ILE A 168 -18.84 2.87 20.64
N GLY A 169 -17.58 3.13 20.98
CA GLY A 169 -16.55 2.12 21.15
C GLY A 169 -16.16 1.41 19.85
N TRP A 170 -15.22 0.46 19.94
CA TRP A 170 -14.64 -0.19 18.76
C TRP A 170 -15.62 -1.12 18.02
N ARG A 171 -16.50 -1.82 18.76
CA ARG A 171 -17.55 -2.65 18.15
C ARG A 171 -18.56 -1.80 17.39
N GLY A 172 -19.00 -0.70 18.00
CA GLY A 172 -19.89 0.28 17.36
C GLY A 172 -19.27 0.92 16.11
N THR A 173 -17.96 1.18 16.12
CA THR A 173 -17.23 1.70 14.95
C THR A 173 -17.28 0.71 13.78
N TYR A 174 -17.08 -0.59 13.99
CA TYR A 174 -17.20 -1.59 12.93
C TYR A 174 -18.65 -1.83 12.49
N VAL A 175 -19.62 -1.75 13.40
CA VAL A 175 -21.05 -1.77 13.05
C VAL A 175 -21.40 -0.58 12.17
N SER A 176 -20.97 0.63 12.53
CA SER A 176 -21.23 1.83 11.72
C SER A 176 -20.55 1.74 10.34
N ALA A 177 -19.35 1.15 10.26
CA ALA A 177 -18.68 0.86 8.98
C ALA A 177 -19.51 -0.12 8.12
N ALA A 178 -20.03 -1.21 8.71
CA ALA A 178 -20.89 -2.15 8.00
C ALA A 178 -22.19 -1.49 7.51
N ILE A 179 -22.80 -0.64 8.32
CA ILE A 179 -24.01 0.13 7.95
C ILE A 179 -23.71 1.08 6.79
N LEU A 180 -22.62 1.85 6.87
CA LEU A 180 -22.19 2.77 5.81
C LEU A 180 -21.93 2.02 4.49
N LEU A 181 -21.20 0.91 4.55
CA LEU A 181 -20.94 0.06 3.39
C LEU A 181 -22.22 -0.48 2.77
N THR A 182 -23.20 -0.87 3.60
CA THR A 182 -24.48 -1.45 3.12
C THR A 182 -25.42 -0.39 2.57
N ILE A 183 -25.61 0.74 3.29
CA ILE A 183 -26.64 1.73 2.96
C ILE A 183 -26.14 2.74 1.91
N VAL A 184 -24.84 3.09 1.91
CA VAL A 184 -24.30 4.12 1.03
C VAL A 184 -23.46 3.50 -0.08
N VAL A 185 -22.44 2.70 0.28
CA VAL A 185 -21.45 2.23 -0.70
C VAL A 185 -22.05 1.18 -1.63
N PHE A 186 -22.82 0.22 -1.09
CA PHE A 186 -23.40 -0.86 -1.89
C PHE A 186 -24.38 -0.36 -2.97
N PRO A 187 -25.36 0.52 -2.68
CA PRO A 187 -26.23 1.07 -3.70
C PRO A 187 -25.47 1.94 -4.71
N THR A 188 -24.50 2.73 -4.25
CA THR A 188 -23.68 3.58 -5.12
C THR A 188 -22.87 2.72 -6.10
N VAL A 189 -22.22 1.68 -5.62
CA VAL A 189 -21.46 0.73 -6.47
C VAL A 189 -22.39 0.00 -7.45
N ALA A 190 -23.56 -0.47 -6.98
CA ALA A 190 -24.54 -1.14 -7.83
C ALA A 190 -25.06 -0.22 -8.94
N TRP A 191 -25.35 1.04 -8.64
CA TRP A 191 -25.74 2.06 -9.62
C TRP A 191 -24.63 2.36 -10.62
N LEU A 192 -23.40 2.57 -10.17
CA LEU A 192 -22.24 2.82 -11.03
C LEU A 192 -21.95 1.63 -11.95
N LEU A 193 -22.05 0.40 -11.44
CA LEU A 193 -21.87 -0.82 -12.25
C LEU A 193 -22.90 -0.93 -13.36
N GLN A 194 -24.18 -0.66 -13.09
CA GLN A 194 -25.22 -0.65 -14.12
C GLN A 194 -24.92 0.34 -15.24
N SER A 195 -24.41 1.52 -14.87
CA SER A 195 -24.05 2.59 -15.80
C SER A 195 -22.81 2.22 -16.64
N VAL A 196 -21.79 1.63 -16.02
CA VAL A 196 -20.55 1.21 -16.68
C VAL A 196 -20.79 0.05 -17.67
N VAL A 197 -21.66 -0.90 -17.32
CA VAL A 197 -22.00 -2.05 -18.18
C VAL A 197 -22.79 -1.59 -19.42
N LYS A 198 -23.66 -0.60 -19.27
CA LYS A 198 -24.48 -0.06 -20.39
C LYS A 198 -23.68 0.82 -21.36
N THR A 199 -22.52 1.33 -20.97
CA THR A 199 -21.70 2.18 -21.83
C THR A 199 -20.81 1.30 -22.74
N PRO A 200 -21.01 1.28 -24.07
CA PRO A 200 -20.16 0.51 -24.96
C PRO A 200 -18.70 0.92 -24.82
N VAL A 201 -17.80 -0.02 -25.05
CA VAL A 201 -16.34 0.27 -25.15
C VAL A 201 -16.11 1.10 -26.40
N GLY A 202 -16.21 2.41 -26.28
CA GLY A 202 -15.97 3.34 -27.37
C GLY A 202 -14.51 3.74 -27.43
N ASP A 203 -13.62 2.81 -27.63
CA ASP A 203 -12.27 2.94 -28.15
C ASP A 203 -11.80 1.51 -28.50
N THR A 204 -12.40 0.94 -29.53
CA THR A 204 -11.80 -0.17 -30.24
C THR A 204 -10.57 0.38 -30.96
N LEU A 205 -9.45 0.37 -30.24
CA LEU A 205 -8.16 0.48 -30.92
C LEU A 205 -7.98 -0.79 -31.76
N PRO A 206 -7.38 -0.65 -32.96
CA PRO A 206 -6.99 -1.79 -33.76
C PRO A 206 -6.17 -2.74 -32.89
N THR A 207 -6.44 -4.02 -33.02
CA THR A 207 -5.55 -5.09 -32.52
C THR A 207 -4.11 -4.65 -32.78
N PRO A 208 -3.20 -4.63 -31.80
CA PRO A 208 -1.81 -4.33 -32.09
C PRO A 208 -1.32 -5.38 -33.09
N THR A 209 -1.22 -5.01 -34.35
CA THR A 209 -0.37 -5.75 -35.27
C THR A 209 1.03 -5.70 -34.68
N ALA A 210 1.69 -6.83 -34.67
CA ALA A 210 2.98 -7.08 -34.03
C ALA A 210 4.16 -6.17 -34.51
N ASP A 211 3.88 -5.17 -35.34
CA ASP A 211 4.88 -4.43 -36.11
C ASP A 211 5.23 -3.02 -35.62
N THR A 212 4.70 -2.56 -34.45
CA THR A 212 5.08 -1.25 -33.89
C THR A 212 5.74 -1.35 -32.51
N ALA A 213 6.59 -2.35 -32.31
CA ALA A 213 7.65 -2.27 -31.34
C ALA A 213 8.80 -1.48 -31.98
N THR A 214 8.68 -0.15 -32.01
CA THR A 214 9.80 0.70 -32.41
C THR A 214 11.00 0.40 -31.52
N ALA A 215 12.00 -0.14 -32.20
CA ALA A 215 13.34 -0.34 -31.71
C ALA A 215 13.89 0.94 -31.10
N SER A 216 14.08 0.96 -29.80
CA SER A 216 15.07 1.82 -29.16
C SER A 216 15.57 1.11 -27.91
N ASN A 217 16.84 0.86 -27.94
CA ASN A 217 17.75 0.33 -26.91
C ASN A 217 17.84 -1.20 -26.82
N ALA A 218 19.08 -1.66 -27.03
CA ALA A 218 19.55 -3.02 -26.88
C ALA A 218 18.90 -3.66 -25.64
N THR A 219 17.95 -4.57 -25.88
CA THR A 219 17.30 -5.34 -24.82
C THR A 219 18.35 -6.27 -24.23
N LEU A 220 18.86 -5.92 -23.06
CA LEU A 220 19.56 -6.87 -22.23
C LEU A 220 18.68 -8.12 -22.09
N PRO A 221 19.19 -9.34 -22.32
CA PRO A 221 18.40 -10.56 -22.17
C PRO A 221 17.81 -10.57 -20.76
N GLY A 222 16.47 -10.57 -20.68
CA GLY A 222 15.77 -10.49 -19.40
C GLY A 222 16.04 -11.72 -18.55
N TRP A 223 16.33 -11.49 -17.27
CA TRP A 223 16.58 -12.55 -16.31
C TRP A 223 15.30 -13.29 -15.95
N THR A 224 15.38 -14.63 -15.93
CA THR A 224 14.31 -15.48 -15.40
C THR A 224 14.23 -15.37 -13.88
N ARG A 225 13.08 -15.68 -13.28
CA ARG A 225 12.89 -15.72 -11.82
C ARG A 225 13.96 -16.59 -11.13
N ARG A 226 14.37 -17.72 -11.73
CA ARG A 226 15.39 -18.61 -11.17
C ARG A 226 16.77 -17.95 -11.14
N GLN A 227 17.11 -17.17 -12.15
CA GLN A 227 18.37 -16.42 -12.19
C GLN A 227 18.38 -15.30 -11.15
N VAL A 228 17.29 -14.55 -11.02
CA VAL A 228 17.14 -13.49 -9.98
C VAL A 228 17.29 -14.07 -8.57
N LEU A 229 16.69 -15.23 -8.28
CA LEU A 229 16.81 -15.92 -7.00
C LEU A 229 18.22 -16.48 -6.72
N ARG A 230 19.14 -16.50 -7.70
CA ARG A 230 20.54 -16.87 -7.54
C ARG A 230 21.48 -15.67 -7.51
N ASP A 231 20.95 -14.47 -7.72
CA ASP A 231 21.74 -13.23 -7.73
C ASP A 231 21.93 -12.69 -6.31
N VAL A 232 23.17 -12.57 -5.90
CA VAL A 232 23.53 -11.97 -4.60
C VAL A 232 23.03 -10.52 -4.50
N THR A 233 23.06 -9.78 -5.62
CA THR A 233 22.55 -8.39 -5.69
C THR A 233 21.10 -8.32 -5.23
N PHE A 234 20.26 -9.29 -5.61
CA PHE A 234 18.86 -9.34 -5.21
C PHE A 234 18.70 -9.39 -3.68
N TYR A 235 19.45 -10.28 -3.01
CA TYR A 235 19.38 -10.44 -1.56
C TYR A 235 19.96 -9.24 -0.79
N LEU A 236 21.02 -8.63 -1.31
CA LEU A 236 21.56 -7.39 -0.73
C LEU A 236 20.61 -6.21 -0.85
N LEU A 237 19.78 -6.15 -1.90
CA LEU A 237 18.76 -5.11 -2.06
C LEU A 237 17.54 -5.32 -1.15
N LEU A 238 17.19 -6.57 -0.81
CA LEU A 238 15.93 -6.88 -0.11
C LEU A 238 15.75 -6.10 1.21
N PRO A 239 16.71 -6.03 2.13
CA PRO A 239 16.50 -5.31 3.39
C PRO A 239 16.10 -3.86 3.18
N GLY A 240 16.78 -3.17 2.27
CA GLY A 240 16.47 -1.77 1.98
C GLY A 240 15.17 -1.58 1.18
N VAL A 241 14.88 -2.46 0.24
CA VAL A 241 13.65 -2.39 -0.57
C VAL A 241 12.41 -2.72 0.26
N LEU A 242 12.52 -3.63 1.24
CA LEU A 242 11.42 -4.02 2.12
C LEU A 242 11.23 -3.05 3.30
N ALA A 243 12.24 -2.26 3.65
CA ALA A 243 12.19 -1.33 4.78
C ALA A 243 10.94 -0.43 4.80
N PRO A 244 10.54 0.24 3.70
CA PRO A 244 9.32 1.05 3.70
C PRO A 244 8.06 0.21 4.02
N SER A 245 7.94 -0.99 3.45
CA SER A 245 6.78 -1.86 3.68
C SER A 245 6.69 -2.33 5.13
N ILE A 246 7.81 -2.71 5.74
CA ILE A 246 7.90 -3.14 7.14
C ILE A 246 7.58 -1.97 8.06
N ILE A 247 8.33 -0.87 7.90
CA ILE A 247 8.33 0.25 8.84
C ILE A 247 7.02 1.04 8.76
N VAL A 248 6.56 1.42 7.55
CA VAL A 248 5.33 2.22 7.40
C VAL A 248 4.11 1.44 7.89
N THR A 249 4.06 0.12 7.63
CA THR A 249 2.97 -0.71 8.17
C THR A 249 3.02 -0.78 9.69
N ALA A 250 4.20 -0.96 10.29
CA ALA A 250 4.38 -0.96 11.74
C ALA A 250 4.02 0.39 12.37
N MET A 251 4.44 1.50 11.75
CA MET A 251 4.09 2.85 12.17
C MET A 251 2.57 3.05 12.23
N PHE A 252 1.85 2.80 11.15
CA PHE A 252 0.40 2.97 11.13
C PHE A 252 -0.33 2.01 12.05
N PHE A 253 0.20 0.81 12.26
CA PHE A 253 -0.41 -0.18 13.14
C PHE A 253 -0.28 0.18 14.63
N HIS A 254 0.87 0.71 15.05
CA HIS A 254 1.17 1.12 16.42
C HIS A 254 1.14 2.64 16.62
N HIS A 255 0.44 3.38 15.74
CA HIS A 255 0.52 4.83 15.72
C HIS A 255 -0.07 5.49 16.97
N LEU A 256 -1.12 4.91 17.55
CA LEU A 256 -1.69 5.42 18.79
C LEU A 256 -0.77 5.14 19.99
N ASN A 257 -0.01 4.04 19.98
CA ASN A 257 1.02 3.80 21.01
C ASN A 257 2.11 4.89 20.98
N LEU A 258 2.49 5.36 19.78
CA LEU A 258 3.39 6.53 19.68
C LEU A 258 2.72 7.79 20.23
N ALA A 259 1.45 8.04 19.90
CA ALA A 259 0.73 9.21 20.38
C ALA A 259 0.67 9.23 21.91
N ASP A 260 0.35 8.09 22.54
CA ASP A 260 0.30 7.93 23.98
C ASP A 260 1.68 8.17 24.62
N ALA A 261 2.75 7.59 24.04
CA ALA A 261 4.12 7.78 24.52
C ALA A 261 4.60 9.25 24.43
N LYS A 262 4.08 10.02 23.45
CA LYS A 262 4.43 11.44 23.24
C LYS A 262 3.46 12.42 23.90
N GLY A 263 2.35 11.94 24.50
CA GLY A 263 1.31 12.79 25.05
C GLY A 263 0.52 13.54 23.97
N TRP A 264 0.48 13.03 22.73
CA TRP A 264 -0.30 13.63 21.66
C TRP A 264 -1.73 13.09 21.67
N SER A 265 -2.71 13.94 21.36
CA SER A 265 -4.08 13.43 21.22
C SER A 265 -4.21 12.53 19.99
N HIS A 266 -5.04 11.49 20.10
CA HIS A 266 -5.30 10.55 18.98
C HIS A 266 -5.89 11.27 17.77
N THR A 267 -6.75 12.27 18.00
CA THR A 267 -7.30 13.12 16.91
C THR A 267 -6.21 13.93 16.23
N TRP A 268 -5.23 14.45 16.99
CA TRP A 268 -4.12 15.21 16.40
C TRP A 268 -3.29 14.35 15.48
N ILE A 269 -2.82 13.19 15.96
CA ILE A 269 -1.95 12.34 15.16
C ILE A 269 -2.67 11.79 13.93
N THR A 270 -3.92 11.35 14.04
CA THR A 270 -4.70 10.83 12.91
C THR A 270 -5.12 11.93 11.93
N GLY A 271 -5.38 13.15 12.41
CA GLY A 271 -5.63 14.32 11.57
C GLY A 271 -4.45 14.67 10.66
N ASN A 272 -3.24 14.35 11.08
CA ASN A 272 -2.02 14.58 10.29
C ASN A 272 -1.81 13.55 9.15
N TYR A 273 -2.61 12.49 9.05
CA TYR A 273 -2.50 11.52 7.94
C TYR A 273 -2.73 12.15 6.57
N ILE A 274 -3.49 13.25 6.51
CA ILE A 274 -3.68 14.01 5.27
C ILE A 274 -2.35 14.55 4.73
N PHE A 275 -1.42 14.96 5.60
CA PHE A 275 -0.10 15.45 5.18
C PHE A 275 0.78 14.33 4.63
N TYR A 276 0.72 13.12 5.25
CA TYR A 276 1.38 11.93 4.72
C TYR A 276 0.87 11.60 3.31
N ALA A 277 -0.44 11.49 3.14
CA ALA A 277 -1.07 11.14 1.88
C ALA A 277 -0.80 12.20 0.78
N ALA A 278 -0.93 13.49 1.11
CA ALA A 278 -0.68 14.60 0.20
C ALA A 278 0.78 14.65 -0.26
N THR A 279 1.73 14.47 0.66
CA THR A 279 3.16 14.49 0.33
C THR A 279 3.60 13.24 -0.44
N ALA A 280 3.04 12.07 -0.15
CA ALA A 280 3.29 10.86 -0.94
C ALA A 280 2.89 11.04 -2.40
N ILE A 281 1.70 11.62 -2.67
CA ILE A 281 1.25 11.94 -4.03
C ILE A 281 2.16 13.00 -4.67
N ALA A 282 2.38 14.12 -4.00
CA ALA A 282 3.20 15.21 -4.55
C ALA A 282 4.60 14.73 -4.91
N THR A 283 5.20 13.94 -4.03
CA THR A 283 6.54 13.37 -4.25
C THR A 283 6.54 12.36 -5.40
N SER A 284 5.51 11.52 -5.53
CA SER A 284 5.39 10.59 -6.64
C SER A 284 5.32 11.31 -7.99
N LEU A 285 4.62 12.46 -8.06
CA LEU A 285 4.55 13.27 -9.28
C LEU A 285 5.90 13.88 -9.68
N VAL A 286 6.76 14.19 -8.71
CA VAL A 286 8.11 14.71 -8.95
C VAL A 286 9.11 13.59 -9.21
N ALA A 287 9.00 12.47 -8.49
CA ALA A 287 9.93 11.34 -8.59
C ALA A 287 9.84 10.64 -9.96
N GLY A 288 8.66 10.58 -10.59
CA GLY A 288 8.51 9.97 -11.92
C GLY A 288 9.45 10.56 -12.97
N PRO A 289 9.33 11.87 -13.31
CA PRO A 289 10.24 12.52 -14.25
C PRO A 289 11.72 12.49 -13.82
N LEU A 290 12.00 12.44 -12.52
CA LEU A 290 13.36 12.34 -12.02
C LEU A 290 13.96 10.94 -12.27
N ILE A 291 13.16 9.88 -12.10
CA ILE A 291 13.54 8.51 -12.46
C ILE A 291 13.78 8.39 -13.97
N ASP A 292 12.92 9.00 -14.80
CA ASP A 292 13.09 8.98 -16.25
C ASP A 292 14.40 9.63 -16.70
N ARG A 293 14.87 10.64 -15.96
CA ARG A 293 16.13 11.38 -16.30
C ARG A 293 17.38 10.75 -15.71
N LEU A 294 17.33 10.28 -14.45
CA LEU A 294 18.50 9.83 -13.70
C LEU A 294 18.64 8.31 -13.62
N GLY A 295 17.53 7.58 -13.87
CA GLY A 295 17.43 6.14 -13.65
C GLY A 295 17.04 5.79 -12.21
N ALA A 296 16.39 4.62 -12.04
CA ALA A 296 15.99 4.13 -10.72
C ALA A 296 17.19 3.70 -9.88
N VAL A 297 18.22 3.13 -10.50
CA VAL A 297 19.46 2.71 -9.83
C VAL A 297 20.11 3.86 -9.05
N ARG A 298 20.10 5.07 -9.59
CA ARG A 298 20.71 6.26 -8.92
C ARG A 298 19.81 6.82 -7.81
N LEU A 299 18.49 6.70 -7.92
CA LEU A 299 17.55 7.30 -6.96
C LEU A 299 17.23 6.37 -5.79
N THR A 300 17.23 5.05 -6.00
CA THR A 300 16.90 4.07 -4.96
C THR A 300 17.69 4.23 -3.66
N PRO A 301 19.00 4.53 -3.65
CA PRO A 301 19.74 4.75 -2.40
C PRO A 301 19.19 5.88 -1.52
N PHE A 302 18.54 6.88 -2.10
CA PHE A 302 18.03 8.03 -1.37
C PHE A 302 16.61 7.84 -0.83
N MET A 303 15.91 6.76 -1.20
CA MET A 303 14.51 6.57 -0.86
C MET A 303 14.24 6.42 0.65
N LEU A 304 15.23 5.91 1.41
CA LEU A 304 15.09 5.68 2.86
C LEU A 304 15.54 6.87 3.70
N ALA A 305 16.25 7.84 3.14
CA ALA A 305 16.78 8.99 3.90
C ALA A 305 15.65 9.84 4.54
N PRO A 306 14.55 10.19 3.83
CA PRO A 306 13.44 10.90 4.47
C PRO A 306 12.75 10.06 5.56
N LEU A 307 12.65 8.74 5.40
CA LEU A 307 12.06 7.85 6.41
C LEU A 307 12.95 7.77 7.65
N ALA A 308 14.26 7.63 7.49
CA ALA A 308 15.21 7.65 8.61
C ALA A 308 15.13 8.97 9.38
N ALA A 309 15.08 10.10 8.67
CA ALA A 309 14.91 11.41 9.29
C ALA A 309 13.56 11.55 10.02
N ALA A 310 12.46 11.03 9.44
CA ALA A 310 11.14 11.00 10.06
C ALA A 310 11.18 10.23 11.40
N LEU A 311 11.75 9.03 11.37
CA LEU A 311 11.87 8.17 12.55
C LEU A 311 12.72 8.80 13.65
N MET A 312 13.88 9.36 13.30
CA MET A 312 14.74 10.07 14.26
C MET A 312 14.05 11.30 14.84
N MET A 313 13.32 12.05 14.02
CA MET A 313 12.53 13.19 14.51
C MET A 313 11.48 12.77 15.52
N ALA A 314 10.72 11.71 15.22
CA ALA A 314 9.71 11.16 16.13
C ALA A 314 10.35 10.54 17.39
N ALA A 315 11.56 9.98 17.29
CA ALA A 315 12.28 9.46 18.46
C ALA A 315 12.74 10.57 19.40
N LEU A 316 13.33 11.65 18.86
CA LEU A 316 14.06 12.65 19.65
C LEU A 316 13.19 13.78 20.19
N PHE A 317 12.06 14.09 19.55
CA PHE A 317 11.25 15.26 19.89
C PHE A 317 9.83 14.90 20.29
N ASN A 318 9.26 15.64 21.26
CA ASN A 318 7.91 15.38 21.79
C ASN A 318 6.90 16.48 21.43
N ALA A 319 7.34 17.58 20.83
CA ALA A 319 6.47 18.69 20.50
C ALA A 319 5.37 18.26 19.49
N PRO A 320 4.11 18.71 19.62
CA PRO A 320 3.00 18.27 18.77
C PRO A 320 3.22 18.47 17.27
N TRP A 321 3.93 19.52 16.84
CA TRP A 321 4.24 19.78 15.43
C TRP A 321 5.10 18.67 14.78
N VAL A 322 5.82 17.90 15.60
CA VAL A 322 6.64 16.75 15.15
C VAL A 322 5.77 15.71 14.46
N ALA A 323 4.53 15.52 14.92
CA ALA A 323 3.57 14.61 14.28
C ALA A 323 3.36 14.95 12.79
N THR A 324 3.21 16.25 12.48
CA THR A 324 3.10 16.72 11.09
C THR A 324 4.38 16.50 10.31
N ALA A 325 5.50 16.92 10.87
CA ALA A 325 6.79 16.92 10.17
C ALA A 325 7.27 15.48 9.83
N TYR A 326 7.17 14.54 10.79
CA TYR A 326 7.58 13.17 10.51
C TYR A 326 6.64 12.46 9.52
N LEU A 327 5.32 12.74 9.54
CA LEU A 327 4.39 12.20 8.55
C LEU A 327 4.63 12.77 7.15
N VAL A 328 4.96 14.05 7.04
CA VAL A 328 5.42 14.66 5.77
C VAL A 328 6.65 13.92 5.24
N LEU A 329 7.68 13.73 6.05
CA LEU A 329 8.91 13.03 5.63
C LEU A 329 8.66 11.55 5.29
N ALA A 330 7.81 10.86 6.06
CA ALA A 330 7.40 9.49 5.76
C ALA A 330 6.63 9.41 4.43
N GLY A 331 5.76 10.39 4.14
CA GLY A 331 5.06 10.52 2.87
C GLY A 331 6.02 10.75 1.70
N VAL A 332 7.02 11.61 1.87
CA VAL A 332 8.09 11.82 0.87
C VAL A 332 8.80 10.50 0.57
N SER A 333 9.21 9.77 1.60
CA SER A 333 9.87 8.46 1.43
C SER A 333 8.97 7.47 0.70
N SER A 334 7.69 7.38 1.06
CA SER A 334 6.72 6.47 0.42
C SER A 334 6.54 6.78 -1.06
N GLY A 335 6.42 8.06 -1.43
CA GLY A 335 6.30 8.50 -2.82
C GLY A 335 7.52 8.14 -3.67
N ILE A 336 8.74 8.35 -3.15
CA ILE A 336 9.99 7.98 -3.83
C ILE A 336 10.10 6.45 -3.93
N SER A 337 9.91 5.73 -2.82
CA SER A 337 10.14 4.29 -2.73
C SER A 337 9.25 3.51 -3.69
N GLN A 338 7.96 3.86 -3.78
CA GLN A 338 7.00 3.15 -4.63
C GLN A 338 7.42 3.16 -6.10
N LEU A 339 7.85 4.33 -6.59
CA LEU A 339 8.25 4.49 -8.00
C LEU A 339 9.65 3.95 -8.25
N SER A 340 10.62 4.25 -7.36
CA SER A 340 12.00 3.79 -7.50
C SER A 340 12.08 2.27 -7.52
N VAL A 341 11.41 1.59 -6.57
CA VAL A 341 11.39 0.12 -6.53
C VAL A 341 10.69 -0.47 -7.75
N SER A 342 9.59 0.14 -8.22
CA SER A 342 8.89 -0.32 -9.42
C SER A 342 9.74 -0.23 -10.69
N ALA A 343 10.58 0.79 -10.80
CA ALA A 343 11.46 1.03 -11.94
C ALA A 343 12.81 0.32 -11.80
N LEU A 344 13.25 -0.02 -10.60
CA LEU A 344 14.53 -0.68 -10.33
C LEU A 344 14.60 -2.09 -10.96
N TRP A 345 13.53 -2.87 -10.85
CA TRP A 345 13.52 -4.25 -11.33
C TRP A 345 13.71 -4.38 -12.85
N PRO A 346 12.98 -3.63 -13.71
CA PRO A 346 13.24 -3.67 -15.15
C PRO A 346 14.61 -3.13 -15.52
N GLU A 347 15.15 -2.14 -14.78
CA GLU A 347 16.47 -1.57 -15.04
C GLU A 347 17.61 -2.58 -14.71
N LEU A 348 17.45 -3.38 -13.64
CA LEU A 348 18.45 -4.36 -13.23
C LEU A 348 18.35 -5.70 -13.98
N TYR A 349 17.14 -6.19 -14.24
CA TYR A 349 16.89 -7.55 -14.70
C TYR A 349 16.25 -7.64 -16.09
N GLY A 350 16.03 -6.50 -16.76
CA GLY A 350 15.41 -6.44 -18.08
C GLY A 350 13.90 -6.65 -18.06
N VAL A 351 13.29 -6.57 -19.24
CA VAL A 351 11.82 -6.55 -19.39
C VAL A 351 11.20 -7.88 -19.83
N THR A 352 11.99 -8.83 -20.36
CA THR A 352 11.48 -10.08 -20.97
C THR A 352 10.67 -10.94 -19.98
N HIS A 353 11.12 -11.05 -18.73
CA HIS A 353 10.45 -11.81 -17.67
C HIS A 353 10.00 -10.91 -16.51
N LEU A 354 9.76 -9.62 -16.78
CA LEU A 354 9.46 -8.61 -15.77
C LEU A 354 8.25 -8.97 -14.89
N GLY A 355 7.21 -9.58 -15.45
CA GLY A 355 6.03 -10.01 -14.70
C GLY A 355 6.37 -10.98 -13.56
N ALA A 356 7.24 -11.96 -13.83
CA ALA A 356 7.68 -12.95 -12.84
C ALA A 356 8.57 -12.33 -11.73
N VAL A 357 9.43 -11.36 -12.10
CA VAL A 357 10.29 -10.64 -11.14
C VAL A 357 9.45 -9.70 -10.27
N ARG A 358 8.53 -8.93 -10.86
CA ARG A 358 7.64 -8.02 -10.12
C ARG A 358 6.69 -8.76 -9.18
N SER A 359 6.16 -9.92 -9.59
CA SER A 359 5.29 -10.72 -8.71
C SER A 359 6.06 -11.25 -7.48
N LEU A 360 7.32 -11.65 -7.66
CA LEU A 360 8.20 -12.03 -6.55
C LEU A 360 8.43 -10.85 -5.60
N ALA A 361 8.80 -9.69 -6.13
CA ALA A 361 9.03 -8.48 -5.33
C ALA A 361 7.75 -8.03 -4.59
N ALA A 362 6.59 -8.10 -5.24
CA ALA A 362 5.30 -7.78 -4.60
C ALA A 362 4.96 -8.74 -3.46
N ALA A 363 5.17 -10.05 -3.66
CA ALA A 363 4.95 -11.05 -2.60
C ALA A 363 5.85 -10.80 -1.38
N LEU A 364 7.14 -10.49 -1.62
CA LEU A 364 8.07 -10.13 -0.55
C LEU A 364 7.67 -8.81 0.14
N GLY A 365 7.15 -7.82 -0.61
CA GLY A 365 6.62 -6.58 -0.06
C GLY A 365 5.44 -6.82 0.89
N VAL A 366 4.49 -7.69 0.52
CA VAL A 366 3.37 -8.07 1.39
C VAL A 366 3.86 -8.82 2.63
N PHE A 367 4.79 -9.76 2.45
CA PHE A 367 5.42 -10.45 3.58
C PHE A 367 6.11 -9.47 4.53
N GLY A 368 6.93 -8.54 4.00
CA GLY A 368 7.55 -7.49 4.79
C GLY A 368 6.53 -6.63 5.56
N SER A 369 5.46 -6.19 4.89
CA SER A 369 4.41 -5.41 5.54
C SER A 369 3.70 -6.17 6.67
N ALA A 370 3.57 -7.48 6.55
CA ALA A 370 2.96 -8.33 7.58
C ALA A 370 3.87 -8.51 8.80
N LEU A 371 5.19 -8.46 8.62
CA LEU A 371 6.16 -8.62 9.72
C LEU A 371 6.27 -7.39 10.62
N GLY A 372 5.99 -6.19 10.10
CA GLY A 372 6.16 -4.94 10.85
C GLY A 372 5.43 -4.92 12.20
N PRO A 373 4.11 -5.16 12.25
CA PRO A 373 3.33 -5.13 13.48
C PRO A 373 3.82 -6.06 14.58
N PRO A 374 4.08 -7.38 14.35
CA PRO A 374 4.55 -8.25 15.43
C PRO A 374 5.98 -7.92 15.89
N ILE A 375 6.86 -7.42 15.02
CA ILE A 375 8.20 -6.97 15.43
C ILE A 375 8.09 -5.86 16.48
N VAL A 376 7.28 -4.83 16.21
CA VAL A 376 7.06 -3.74 17.16
C VAL A 376 6.33 -4.25 18.42
N GLY A 377 5.34 -5.13 18.27
CA GLY A 377 4.63 -5.74 19.40
C GLY A 377 5.58 -6.47 20.36
N ILE A 378 6.48 -7.31 19.84
CA ILE A 378 7.50 -8.00 20.64
C ILE A 378 8.39 -7.00 21.38
N LEU A 379 8.84 -5.95 20.72
CA LEU A 379 9.71 -4.95 21.34
C LEU A 379 8.99 -4.19 22.48
N ILE A 380 7.71 -3.83 22.28
CA ILE A 380 6.90 -3.18 23.32
C ILE A 380 6.71 -4.11 24.51
N ASP A 381 6.36 -5.38 24.28
CA ASP A 381 6.15 -6.38 25.35
C ASP A 381 7.45 -6.70 26.10
N GLN A 382 8.62 -6.51 25.47
CA GLN A 382 9.95 -6.59 26.12
C GLN A 382 10.35 -5.30 26.86
N GLY A 383 9.50 -4.27 26.88
CA GLY A 383 9.73 -3.02 27.59
C GLY A 383 10.51 -1.95 26.82
N PHE A 384 10.71 -2.12 25.51
CA PHE A 384 11.27 -1.06 24.69
C PHE A 384 10.28 0.10 24.55
N THR A 385 10.74 1.33 24.72
CA THR A 385 9.92 2.53 24.47
C THR A 385 9.76 2.76 22.97
N MET A 386 8.74 3.53 22.58
CA MET A 386 8.52 3.87 21.18
C MET A 386 9.71 4.64 20.58
N GLU A 387 10.41 5.46 21.37
CA GLU A 387 11.62 6.16 20.95
C GLU A 387 12.74 5.20 20.58
N HIS A 388 12.97 4.16 21.39
CA HIS A 388 13.96 3.13 21.09
C HIS A 388 13.61 2.37 19.82
N ILE A 389 12.33 2.00 19.65
CA ILE A 389 11.84 1.28 18.46
C ILE A 389 12.03 2.13 17.18
N TYR A 390 11.68 3.42 17.23
CA TYR A 390 11.85 4.33 16.10
C TYR A 390 13.32 4.55 15.78
N THR A 391 14.18 4.63 16.79
CA THR A 391 15.66 4.70 16.61
C THR A 391 16.19 3.43 15.94
N LEU A 392 15.76 2.25 16.36
CA LEU A 392 16.14 0.97 15.73
C LEU A 392 15.72 0.93 14.27
N PHE A 393 14.51 1.39 13.94
CA PHE A 393 14.05 1.46 12.56
C PHE A 393 14.81 2.51 11.73
N ALA A 394 15.22 3.63 12.32
CA ALA A 394 16.09 4.59 11.65
C ALA A 394 17.45 3.99 11.33
N LEU A 395 18.05 3.26 12.27
CA LEU A 395 19.30 2.51 12.05
C LEU A 395 19.13 1.45 10.96
N TYR A 396 17.99 0.74 10.96
CA TYR A 396 17.67 -0.21 9.90
C TYR A 396 17.59 0.45 8.52
N CYS A 397 17.02 1.66 8.42
CA CYS A 397 17.04 2.45 7.19
C CYS A 397 18.45 2.78 6.72
N LEU A 398 19.36 3.15 7.63
CA LEU A 398 20.76 3.44 7.29
C LEU A 398 21.50 2.19 6.81
N VAL A 399 21.33 1.06 7.50
CA VAL A 399 21.87 -0.24 7.08
C VAL A 399 21.30 -0.65 5.74
N GLY A 400 19.98 -0.54 5.53
CA GLY A 400 19.30 -0.82 4.26
C GLY A 400 19.85 0.05 3.12
N THR A 401 20.10 1.35 3.38
CA THR A 401 20.73 2.25 2.40
C THR A 401 22.16 1.81 2.05
N ALA A 402 22.96 1.47 3.04
CA ALA A 402 24.32 0.98 2.83
C ALA A 402 24.34 -0.31 2.01
N LEU A 403 23.42 -1.24 2.28
CA LEU A 403 23.27 -2.48 1.53
C LEU A 403 22.82 -2.23 0.07
N ILE A 404 21.89 -1.30 -0.17
CA ILE A 404 21.48 -0.88 -1.51
C ILE A 404 22.70 -0.34 -2.28
N ILE A 405 23.46 0.58 -1.68
CA ILE A 405 24.65 1.16 -2.32
C ILE A 405 25.69 0.06 -2.65
N SER A 406 25.92 -0.85 -1.71
CA SER A 406 26.87 -1.97 -1.90
C SER A 406 26.42 -2.91 -3.01
N ALA A 407 25.13 -3.26 -3.05
CA ALA A 407 24.54 -4.11 -4.08
C ALA A 407 24.69 -3.49 -5.48
N LEU A 408 24.40 -2.20 -5.61
CA LEU A 408 24.46 -1.50 -6.89
C LEU A 408 25.92 -1.32 -7.35
N ARG A 409 26.85 -1.06 -6.44
CA ARG A 409 28.29 -1.02 -6.76
C ARG A 409 28.83 -2.38 -7.20
N TYR A 410 28.45 -3.44 -6.49
CA TYR A 410 28.81 -4.81 -6.85
C TYR A 410 28.35 -5.16 -8.27
N ARG A 411 27.10 -4.82 -8.61
CA ARG A 411 26.53 -5.04 -9.94
C ARG A 411 27.25 -4.27 -11.04
N CYS A 412 27.62 -3.00 -10.81
CA CYS A 412 28.38 -2.21 -11.77
C CYS A 412 29.79 -2.78 -11.99
N GLY A 413 30.45 -3.31 -10.96
CA GLY A 413 31.77 -3.92 -11.07
C GLY A 413 31.74 -5.21 -11.90
N THR A 414 30.72 -6.07 -11.71
CA THR A 414 30.58 -7.34 -12.46
C THR A 414 30.24 -7.15 -13.94
N LEU A 415 29.70 -5.99 -14.34
CA LEU A 415 29.42 -5.65 -15.74
C LEU A 415 30.64 -5.06 -16.46
N GLN A 416 31.70 -4.65 -15.73
CA GLN A 416 32.92 -4.08 -16.28
C GLN A 416 34.05 -5.09 -16.46
N GLU A 417 33.94 -6.30 -15.90
CA GLU A 417 34.91 -7.38 -16.21
C GLU A 417 34.60 -7.96 -17.60
N PRO A 418 35.49 -7.79 -18.60
CA PRO A 418 35.30 -8.46 -19.86
C PRO A 418 35.37 -9.97 -19.63
N SER A 419 34.45 -10.73 -20.23
CA SER A 419 34.40 -12.17 -20.20
C SER A 419 35.71 -12.76 -20.77
N THR A 420 36.70 -12.90 -19.92
CA THR A 420 37.86 -13.78 -20.15
C THR A 420 37.57 -15.14 -19.53
N ARG A 421 36.74 -15.92 -20.22
CA ARG A 421 36.73 -17.37 -20.16
C ARG A 421 36.06 -17.94 -21.41
#